data_49aa968f77d86249a58400982932bea6
#
_entry.id   49aa968f77d86249a58400982932bea6
#
_cell.length_a   1.000
_cell.length_b   1.000
_cell.length_c   1.000
_cell.angle_alpha   90.00
_cell.angle_beta   90.00
_cell.angle_gamma   90.00
#
_symmetry.space_group_name_H-M   'P 1'
#
loop_
_entity.id
_entity.type
_entity.pdbx_description
1 polymer ?
#
loop_
_entity_poly.entity_id
_entity_poly.type
_entity_poly.pdbx_seq_one_letter_code
_entity_poly.pdbx_strand_id
1 'polypeptide(L)'
;MNFPLLPVMITDSITDLTPELLQEKGIRLLMLDFDNTIVPYTTSVPTEQMAAWLEWMLSSDVQLCVVSNSRNDRVKIFCKRLGLDCITHAKKPFSKGIRQCLDRYGLKPAECALVGDQIFTDTLGANCAGVRSILVTAIDNHNIWLKLRHVAEKPFIFMARKRRIYFEES
;
A
#
# COMPACT_ATOMS: atom_id res chain seq x y z
N MET A 1 -5.64 5.62 -21.45
CA MET A 1 -5.81 4.23 -20.94
C MET A 1 -4.98 4.04 -19.69
N ASN A 2 -5.59 3.79 -18.56
CA ASN A 2 -4.84 3.43 -17.36
C ASN A 2 -4.44 1.96 -17.46
N PHE A 3 -3.14 1.69 -17.59
CA PHE A 3 -2.62 0.34 -17.53
C PHE A 3 -2.78 -0.19 -16.09
N PRO A 4 -3.49 -1.31 -15.86
CA PRO A 4 -3.77 -1.81 -14.52
C PRO A 4 -2.52 -2.11 -13.67
N LEU A 5 -1.37 -2.32 -14.31
CA LEU A 5 -0.09 -2.60 -13.68
C LEU A 5 0.77 -1.35 -13.42
N LEU A 6 0.29 -0.15 -13.77
CA LEU A 6 1.03 1.07 -13.49
C LEU A 6 0.50 1.73 -12.20
N PRO A 7 1.35 1.96 -11.20
CA PRO A 7 0.96 2.70 -10.01
C PRO A 7 0.70 4.18 -10.36
N VAL A 8 -0.21 4.79 -9.60
CA VAL A 8 -0.51 6.22 -9.72
C VAL A 8 0.61 7.06 -9.09
N MET A 9 1.23 6.54 -8.04
CA MET A 9 2.34 7.17 -7.33
C MET A 9 3.43 6.15 -7.01
N ILE A 10 4.68 6.59 -7.01
CA ILE A 10 5.83 5.82 -6.53
C ILE A 10 6.58 6.67 -5.51
N THR A 11 6.92 6.08 -4.37
CA THR A 11 7.81 6.67 -3.35
C THR A 11 8.82 5.65 -2.87
N ASP A 12 9.91 6.07 -2.29
CA ASP A 12 10.95 5.15 -1.83
C ASP A 12 10.52 4.43 -0.54
N SER A 13 9.82 5.14 0.35
CA SER A 13 9.31 4.59 1.60
C SER A 13 7.85 4.98 1.82
N ILE A 14 7.11 4.14 2.53
CA ILE A 14 5.77 4.49 3.02
C ILE A 14 5.82 5.71 3.96
N THR A 15 6.93 5.90 4.68
CA THR A 15 7.14 7.03 5.59
C THR A 15 7.29 8.38 4.89
N ASP A 16 7.43 8.39 3.55
CA ASP A 16 7.40 9.61 2.75
C ASP A 16 5.97 10.13 2.52
N LEU A 17 4.96 9.31 2.81
CA LEU A 17 3.56 9.70 2.71
C LEU A 17 3.18 10.48 3.97
N THR A 18 2.85 11.75 3.80
CA THR A 18 2.38 12.60 4.90
C THR A 18 0.87 12.77 4.89
N PRO A 19 0.23 13.04 6.05
CA PRO A 19 -1.19 13.33 6.08
C PRO A 19 -1.59 14.47 5.14
N GLU A 20 -0.78 15.53 5.07
CA GLU A 20 -1.02 16.71 4.24
C GLU A 20 -1.00 16.33 2.75
N LEU A 21 -0.01 15.53 2.30
CA LEU A 21 0.08 15.04 0.93
C LEU A 21 -1.15 14.20 0.55
N LEU A 22 -1.60 13.33 1.45
CA LEU A 22 -2.76 12.49 1.21
C LEU A 22 -4.06 13.32 1.15
N GLN A 23 -4.22 14.29 2.06
CA GLN A 23 -5.36 15.20 2.08
C GLN A 23 -5.40 16.10 0.83
N GLU A 24 -4.27 16.65 0.40
CA GLU A 24 -4.15 17.43 -0.84
C GLU A 24 -4.63 16.62 -2.06
N LYS A 25 -4.34 15.33 -2.07
CA LYS A 25 -4.81 14.42 -3.12
C LYS A 25 -6.24 13.88 -2.89
N GLY A 26 -6.94 14.35 -1.86
CA GLY A 26 -8.30 13.93 -1.54
C GLY A 26 -8.38 12.48 -1.03
N ILE A 27 -7.30 11.95 -0.45
CA ILE A 27 -7.26 10.60 0.13
C ILE A 27 -7.66 10.69 1.60
N ARG A 28 -8.73 10.00 1.95
CA ARG A 28 -9.30 9.93 3.30
C ARG A 28 -9.03 8.60 3.97
N LEU A 29 -8.78 7.55 3.20
CA LEU A 29 -8.42 6.22 3.69
C LEU A 29 -7.16 5.73 2.97
N LEU A 30 -6.13 5.41 3.75
CA LEU A 30 -4.93 4.74 3.28
C LEU A 30 -4.98 3.27 3.70
N MET A 31 -5.12 2.38 2.72
CA MET A 31 -4.99 0.94 2.90
C MET A 31 -3.51 0.58 2.84
N LEU A 32 -3.05 -0.22 3.79
CA LEU A 32 -1.65 -0.59 3.97
C LEU A 32 -1.48 -2.09 3.68
N ASP A 33 -0.61 -2.46 2.74
CA ASP A 33 -0.09 -3.82 2.76
C ASP A 33 0.80 -4.02 4.00
N PHE A 34 0.96 -5.26 4.45
CA PHE A 34 1.66 -5.56 5.71
C PHE A 34 3.08 -6.03 5.48
N ASP A 35 3.21 -7.14 4.76
CA ASP A 35 4.48 -7.83 4.59
C ASP A 35 5.40 -7.07 3.64
N ASN A 36 6.60 -6.74 4.08
CA ASN A 36 7.59 -5.92 3.36
C ASN A 36 7.18 -4.46 3.07
N THR A 37 6.02 -4.03 3.55
CA THR A 37 5.56 -2.64 3.44
C THR A 37 5.61 -1.95 4.80
N ILE A 38 5.01 -2.55 5.85
CA ILE A 38 5.06 -2.04 7.24
C ILE A 38 6.19 -2.71 8.02
N VAL A 39 6.31 -4.02 7.89
CA VAL A 39 7.33 -4.84 8.56
C VAL A 39 7.95 -5.84 7.59
N PRO A 40 9.21 -6.26 7.78
CA PRO A 40 9.78 -7.37 7.03
C PRO A 40 9.00 -8.68 7.25
N TYR A 41 9.11 -9.63 6.33
CA TYR A 41 8.49 -10.96 6.48
C TYR A 41 8.96 -11.70 7.76
N THR A 42 10.15 -11.38 8.24
CA THR A 42 10.83 -12.09 9.35
C THR A 42 10.44 -11.62 10.73
N THR A 43 9.76 -10.47 10.84
CA THR A 43 9.38 -9.87 12.14
C THR A 43 7.98 -9.27 12.09
N SER A 44 7.42 -9.03 13.27
CA SER A 44 6.18 -8.24 13.44
C SER A 44 6.45 -6.95 14.22
N VAL A 45 7.73 -6.57 14.34
CA VAL A 45 8.13 -5.34 15.03
C VAL A 45 8.53 -4.32 13.98
N PRO A 46 7.85 -3.17 13.92
CA PRO A 46 8.22 -2.08 13.01
C PRO A 46 9.52 -1.41 13.49
N THR A 47 10.22 -0.77 12.57
CA THR A 47 11.32 0.12 12.93
C THR A 47 10.81 1.33 13.74
N GLU A 48 11.68 2.00 14.47
CA GLU A 48 11.31 3.24 15.20
C GLU A 48 10.72 4.29 14.26
N GLN A 49 11.29 4.47 13.08
CA GLN A 49 10.78 5.40 12.08
C GLN A 49 9.36 5.01 11.61
N MET A 50 9.12 3.71 11.38
CA MET A 50 7.79 3.22 10.99
C MET A 50 6.77 3.38 12.11
N ALA A 51 7.17 3.10 13.36
CA ALA A 51 6.31 3.27 14.52
C ALA A 51 5.91 4.75 14.70
N ALA A 52 6.87 5.66 14.62
CA ALA A 52 6.62 7.11 14.70
C ALA A 52 5.71 7.60 13.56
N TRP A 53 5.90 7.09 12.33
CA TRP A 53 5.05 7.41 11.19
C TRP A 53 3.61 6.89 11.40
N LEU A 54 3.43 5.68 11.91
CA LEU A 54 2.11 5.14 12.21
C LEU A 54 1.38 5.96 13.29
N GLU A 55 2.08 6.36 14.35
CA GLU A 55 1.51 7.23 15.38
C GLU A 55 1.09 8.59 14.82
N TRP A 56 1.93 9.20 13.98
CA TRP A 56 1.62 10.46 13.31
C TRP A 56 0.39 10.33 12.40
N MET A 57 0.34 9.29 11.56
CA MET A 57 -0.81 9.03 10.69
C MET A 57 -2.10 8.78 11.49
N LEU A 58 -2.02 8.00 12.59
CA LEU A 58 -3.17 7.74 13.46
C LEU A 58 -3.68 8.99 14.19
N SER A 59 -2.84 10.00 14.39
CA SER A 59 -3.25 11.28 14.96
C SER A 59 -3.85 12.26 13.96
N SER A 60 -3.85 11.91 12.67
CA SER A 60 -4.39 12.71 11.56
C SER A 60 -5.84 12.35 11.23
N ASP A 61 -6.44 13.11 10.30
CA ASP A 61 -7.78 12.82 9.76
C ASP A 61 -7.79 11.70 8.69
N VAL A 62 -6.62 11.17 8.31
CA VAL A 62 -6.52 10.07 7.36
C VAL A 62 -6.73 8.75 8.09
N GLN A 63 -7.75 8.01 7.69
CA GLN A 63 -8.03 6.69 8.25
C GLN A 63 -7.03 5.66 7.71
N LEU A 64 -6.66 4.69 8.55
CA LEU A 64 -5.76 3.60 8.19
C LEU A 64 -6.46 2.25 8.30
N CYS A 65 -6.20 1.36 7.34
CA CYS A 65 -6.64 -0.04 7.39
C CYS A 65 -5.58 -0.94 6.76
N VAL A 66 -5.16 -1.97 7.47
CA VAL A 66 -4.23 -2.97 6.91
C VAL A 66 -5.01 -3.96 6.03
N VAL A 67 -4.58 -4.14 4.77
CA VAL A 67 -5.20 -5.05 3.80
C VAL A 67 -4.14 -6.04 3.30
N SER A 68 -4.08 -7.22 3.92
CA SER A 68 -3.02 -8.20 3.71
C SER A 68 -3.53 -9.54 3.15
N ASN A 69 -2.74 -10.16 2.30
CA ASN A 69 -2.95 -11.53 1.83
C ASN A 69 -2.55 -12.58 2.88
N SER A 70 -1.89 -12.18 3.94
CA SER A 70 -1.43 -13.07 5.00
C SER A 70 -2.59 -13.82 5.65
N ARG A 71 -2.35 -15.11 5.94
CA ARG A 71 -3.24 -15.96 6.74
C ARG A 71 -2.78 -16.07 8.19
N ASN A 72 -1.66 -15.46 8.51
CA ASN A 72 -1.07 -15.54 9.84
C ASN A 72 -1.74 -14.54 10.79
N ASP A 73 -1.99 -14.96 12.02
CA ASP A 73 -2.58 -14.11 13.05
C ASP A 73 -1.68 -12.94 13.48
N ARG A 74 -0.39 -12.93 13.08
CA ARG A 74 0.54 -11.84 13.36
C ARG A 74 0.01 -10.48 12.90
N VAL A 75 -0.68 -10.42 11.75
CA VAL A 75 -1.30 -9.18 11.25
C VAL A 75 -2.37 -8.68 12.22
N LYS A 76 -3.25 -9.57 12.67
CA LYS A 76 -4.32 -9.25 13.62
C LYS A 76 -3.77 -8.79 14.97
N ILE A 77 -2.73 -9.49 15.46
CA ILE A 77 -2.06 -9.13 16.73
C ILE A 77 -1.41 -7.74 16.63
N PHE A 78 -0.71 -7.48 15.53
CA PHE A 78 -0.09 -6.20 15.26
C PHE A 78 -1.13 -5.07 15.23
N CYS A 79 -2.18 -5.23 14.43
CA CYS A 79 -3.24 -4.24 14.29
C CYS A 79 -3.97 -3.99 15.61
N LYS A 80 -4.27 -5.04 16.37
CA LYS A 80 -4.92 -4.91 17.68
C LYS A 80 -4.09 -4.08 18.66
N ARG A 81 -2.76 -4.23 18.66
CA ARG A 81 -1.86 -3.45 19.54
C ARG A 81 -1.88 -1.96 19.25
N LEU A 82 -2.09 -1.58 17.99
CA LEU A 82 -2.07 -0.19 17.53
C LEU A 82 -3.47 0.41 17.36
N GLY A 83 -4.53 -0.36 17.63
CA GLY A 83 -5.90 0.09 17.39
C GLY A 83 -6.24 0.25 15.90
N LEU A 84 -5.52 -0.47 15.02
CA LEU A 84 -5.74 -0.44 13.57
C LEU A 84 -6.77 -1.49 13.15
N ASP A 85 -7.63 -1.13 12.21
CA ASP A 85 -8.44 -2.10 11.48
C ASP A 85 -7.59 -2.93 10.53
N CYS A 86 -8.00 -4.18 10.29
CA CYS A 86 -7.37 -5.01 9.29
C CYS A 86 -8.35 -5.91 8.53
N ILE A 87 -7.97 -6.21 7.30
CA ILE A 87 -8.56 -7.25 6.45
C ILE A 87 -7.45 -8.22 6.09
N THR A 88 -7.51 -9.41 6.67
CA THR A 88 -6.62 -10.54 6.35
C THR A 88 -7.26 -11.41 5.28
N HIS A 89 -6.47 -12.27 4.62
CA HIS A 89 -6.94 -13.09 3.48
C HIS A 89 -7.58 -12.24 2.37
N ALA A 90 -7.05 -11.06 2.13
CA ALA A 90 -7.63 -10.09 1.19
C ALA A 90 -7.69 -10.59 -0.25
N LYS A 91 -6.86 -11.61 -0.60
CA LYS A 91 -6.79 -12.24 -1.94
C LYS A 91 -6.44 -11.25 -3.05
N LYS A 92 -5.60 -10.23 -2.75
CA LYS A 92 -5.05 -9.37 -3.80
C LYS A 92 -4.30 -10.23 -4.83
N PRO A 93 -4.41 -9.99 -6.14
CA PRO A 93 -4.99 -8.81 -6.80
C PRO A 93 -6.51 -8.81 -6.98
N PHE A 94 -7.23 -9.82 -6.54
CA PHE A 94 -8.69 -9.78 -6.57
C PHE A 94 -9.20 -8.66 -5.66
N SER A 95 -10.19 -7.91 -6.13
CA SER A 95 -10.68 -6.71 -5.45
C SER A 95 -11.53 -6.97 -4.20
N LYS A 96 -11.82 -8.23 -3.86
CA LYS A 96 -12.76 -8.58 -2.77
C LYS A 96 -12.37 -7.95 -1.42
N GLY A 97 -11.12 -8.14 -0.97
CA GLY A 97 -10.66 -7.59 0.30
C GLY A 97 -10.60 -6.06 0.30
N ILE A 98 -10.22 -5.46 -0.84
CA ILE A 98 -10.20 -4.01 -1.01
C ILE A 98 -11.63 -3.44 -0.95
N ARG A 99 -12.58 -4.06 -1.64
CA ARG A 99 -13.99 -3.66 -1.60
C ARG A 99 -14.60 -3.81 -0.20
N GLN A 100 -14.28 -4.89 0.49
CA GLN A 100 -14.69 -5.07 1.89
C GLN A 100 -14.18 -3.92 2.79
N CYS A 101 -12.98 -3.40 2.52
CA CYS A 101 -12.44 -2.24 3.21
C CYS A 101 -13.25 -0.97 2.86
N LEU A 102 -13.50 -0.73 1.57
CA LEU A 102 -14.32 0.40 1.11
C LEU A 102 -15.70 0.42 1.76
N ASP A 103 -16.37 -0.74 1.77
CA ASP A 103 -17.71 -0.90 2.36
C ASP A 103 -17.70 -0.62 3.86
N ARG A 104 -16.65 -1.08 4.58
CA ARG A 104 -16.49 -0.84 6.03
C ARG A 104 -16.41 0.65 6.38
N TYR A 105 -15.70 1.42 5.56
CA TYR A 105 -15.50 2.85 5.79
C TYR A 105 -16.54 3.74 5.08
N GLY A 106 -17.37 3.18 4.22
CA GLY A 106 -18.38 3.92 3.46
C GLY A 106 -17.79 4.98 2.52
N LEU A 107 -16.58 4.75 2.02
CA LEU A 107 -15.84 5.68 1.16
C LEU A 107 -15.87 5.24 -0.30
N LYS A 108 -15.80 6.24 -1.19
CA LYS A 108 -15.67 5.98 -2.64
C LYS A 108 -14.24 5.57 -2.97
N PRO A 109 -14.03 4.72 -3.99
CA PRO A 109 -12.68 4.32 -4.40
C PRO A 109 -11.73 5.49 -4.67
N ALA A 110 -12.22 6.60 -5.22
CA ALA A 110 -11.44 7.80 -5.50
C ALA A 110 -10.92 8.54 -4.26
N GLU A 111 -11.52 8.30 -3.08
CA GLU A 111 -11.12 8.87 -1.79
C GLU A 111 -10.13 7.98 -1.04
N CYS A 112 -9.71 6.87 -1.66
CA CYS A 112 -8.89 5.84 -1.03
C CYS A 112 -7.62 5.58 -1.84
N ALA A 113 -6.56 5.18 -1.13
CA ALA A 113 -5.35 4.66 -1.75
C ALA A 113 -4.95 3.34 -1.10
N LEU A 114 -4.28 2.47 -1.87
CA LEU A 114 -3.61 1.27 -1.37
C LEU A 114 -2.11 1.42 -1.63
N VAL A 115 -1.32 1.34 -0.57
CA VAL A 115 0.14 1.33 -0.63
C VAL A 115 0.68 -0.07 -0.38
N GLY A 116 1.62 -0.49 -1.23
CA GLY A 116 2.29 -1.78 -1.11
C GLY A 116 3.55 -1.86 -1.95
N ASP A 117 4.31 -2.94 -1.76
CA ASP A 117 5.60 -3.17 -2.42
C ASP A 117 5.49 -3.98 -3.73
N GLN A 118 4.30 -4.48 -4.07
CA GLN A 118 4.10 -5.43 -5.16
C GLN A 118 3.16 -4.93 -6.24
N ILE A 119 3.65 -4.89 -7.50
CA ILE A 119 2.82 -4.50 -8.64
C ILE A 119 1.70 -5.53 -8.89
N PHE A 120 2.03 -6.82 -8.90
CA PHE A 120 1.08 -7.87 -9.30
C PHE A 120 -0.01 -8.18 -8.25
N THR A 121 0.14 -7.71 -7.04
CA THR A 121 -0.87 -7.87 -5.99
C THR A 121 -1.50 -6.53 -5.59
N ASP A 122 -0.68 -5.58 -5.17
CA ASP A 122 -1.15 -4.33 -4.57
C ASP A 122 -1.58 -3.33 -5.63
N THR A 123 -0.68 -3.00 -6.58
CA THR A 123 -0.98 -2.06 -7.67
C THR A 123 -2.13 -2.56 -8.54
N LEU A 124 -2.06 -3.82 -8.99
CA LEU A 124 -3.10 -4.42 -9.81
C LEU A 124 -4.43 -4.49 -9.06
N GLY A 125 -4.41 -4.93 -7.80
CA GLY A 125 -5.62 -5.03 -6.97
C GLY A 125 -6.28 -3.69 -6.73
N ALA A 126 -5.49 -2.66 -6.41
CA ALA A 126 -5.97 -1.29 -6.23
C ALA A 126 -6.61 -0.75 -7.52
N ASN A 127 -5.90 -0.84 -8.64
CA ASN A 127 -6.39 -0.35 -9.93
C ASN A 127 -7.66 -1.07 -10.39
N CYS A 128 -7.76 -2.39 -10.18
CA CYS A 128 -8.98 -3.16 -10.46
C CYS A 128 -10.17 -2.79 -9.54
N ALA A 129 -9.89 -2.30 -8.35
CA ALA A 129 -10.92 -1.80 -7.43
C ALA A 129 -11.28 -0.32 -7.67
N GLY A 130 -10.57 0.38 -8.55
CA GLY A 130 -10.72 1.81 -8.78
C GLY A 130 -10.09 2.69 -7.69
N VAL A 131 -9.28 2.09 -6.82
CA VAL A 131 -8.52 2.75 -5.74
C VAL A 131 -7.18 3.21 -6.28
N ARG A 132 -6.66 4.34 -5.78
CA ARG A 132 -5.34 4.83 -6.17
C ARG A 132 -4.25 3.90 -5.65
N SER A 133 -3.33 3.53 -6.53
CA SER A 133 -2.22 2.65 -6.18
C SER A 133 -0.94 3.44 -5.90
N ILE A 134 -0.29 3.16 -4.77
CA ILE A 134 0.99 3.74 -4.37
C ILE A 134 1.99 2.59 -4.23
N LEU A 135 3.05 2.63 -5.04
CA LEU A 135 4.13 1.64 -4.98
C LEU A 135 5.26 2.17 -4.12
N VAL A 136 5.71 1.36 -3.17
CA VAL A 136 6.88 1.65 -2.33
C VAL A 136 7.98 0.61 -2.54
N THR A 137 9.20 0.96 -2.17
CA THR A 137 10.29 -0.02 -2.17
C THR A 137 10.10 -1.01 -1.03
N ALA A 138 10.25 -2.30 -1.33
CA ALA A 138 10.19 -3.36 -0.33
C ALA A 138 11.27 -3.18 0.75
N ILE A 139 10.91 -3.40 2.01
CA ILE A 139 11.83 -3.25 3.16
C ILE A 139 12.97 -4.27 3.06
N ASP A 140 12.66 -5.51 2.66
CA ASP A 140 13.62 -6.60 2.60
C ASP A 140 13.40 -7.48 1.35
N ASN A 141 14.47 -7.68 0.58
CA ASN A 141 14.50 -8.47 -0.66
C ASN A 141 15.41 -9.71 -0.57
N HIS A 142 15.62 -10.29 0.61
CA HIS A 142 16.53 -11.42 0.80
C HIS A 142 16.05 -12.73 0.15
N ASN A 143 14.74 -12.87 -0.10
CA ASN A 143 14.19 -14.07 -0.72
C ASN A 143 14.37 -14.05 -2.26
N ILE A 144 14.90 -15.13 -2.82
CA ILE A 144 15.15 -15.27 -4.27
C ILE A 144 13.87 -15.14 -5.11
N TRP A 145 12.75 -15.60 -4.60
CA TRP A 145 11.44 -15.47 -5.26
C TRP A 145 10.96 -14.02 -5.32
N LEU A 146 11.24 -13.24 -4.27
CA LEU A 146 10.98 -11.80 -4.25
C LEU A 146 11.86 -11.06 -5.25
N LYS A 147 13.15 -11.46 -5.37
CA LYS A 147 14.07 -10.90 -6.38
C LYS A 147 13.61 -11.20 -7.81
N LEU A 148 13.20 -12.43 -8.10
CA LEU A 148 12.70 -12.82 -9.43
C LEU A 148 11.44 -12.05 -9.80
N ARG A 149 10.49 -11.90 -8.86
CA ARG A 149 9.28 -11.11 -9.05
C ARG A 149 9.62 -9.64 -9.30
N HIS A 150 10.51 -9.07 -8.50
CA HIS A 150 10.98 -7.68 -8.67
C HIS A 150 11.63 -7.45 -10.05
N VAL A 151 12.37 -8.44 -10.57
CA VAL A 151 12.90 -8.37 -11.94
C VAL A 151 11.79 -8.32 -12.97
N ALA A 152 10.71 -9.10 -12.81
CA ALA A 152 9.55 -9.06 -13.70
C ALA A 152 8.77 -7.74 -13.61
N GLU A 153 8.83 -7.05 -12.48
CA GLU A 153 8.16 -5.76 -12.25
C GLU A 153 8.97 -4.54 -12.77
N LYS A 154 10.29 -4.68 -12.96
CA LYS A 154 11.18 -3.58 -13.42
C LYS A 154 10.67 -2.83 -14.65
N PRO A 155 10.19 -3.45 -15.74
CA PRO A 155 9.71 -2.72 -16.90
C PRO A 155 8.51 -1.82 -16.56
N PHE A 156 7.63 -2.27 -15.66
CA PHE A 156 6.46 -1.49 -15.24
C PHE A 156 6.87 -0.32 -14.34
N ILE A 157 7.82 -0.53 -13.44
CA ILE A 157 8.40 0.53 -12.59
C ILE A 157 9.07 1.59 -13.48
N PHE A 158 9.84 1.18 -14.48
CA PHE A 158 10.49 2.09 -15.43
C PHE A 158 9.47 2.91 -16.21
N MET A 159 8.41 2.29 -16.74
CA MET A 159 7.34 2.99 -17.44
C MET A 159 6.60 3.98 -16.54
N ALA A 160 6.33 3.61 -15.29
CA ALA A 160 5.66 4.48 -14.33
C ALA A 160 6.52 5.71 -13.98
N ARG A 161 7.82 5.51 -13.74
CA ARG A 161 8.77 6.61 -13.47
C ARG A 161 8.88 7.56 -14.67
N LYS A 162 8.95 7.03 -15.89
CA LYS A 162 8.99 7.84 -17.13
C LYS A 162 7.71 8.65 -17.31
N ARG A 163 6.55 8.09 -16.97
CA ARG A 163 5.26 8.77 -17.05
C ARG A 163 5.16 9.94 -16.06
N ARG A 164 5.74 9.81 -14.87
CA ARG A 164 5.81 10.86 -13.85
C ARG A 164 6.56 12.10 -14.37
N ILE A 165 7.69 11.89 -15.07
CA ILE A 165 8.49 12.98 -15.66
C ILE A 165 7.67 13.82 -16.65
N TYR A 166 6.81 13.18 -17.46
CA TYR A 166 5.95 13.89 -18.41
C TYR A 166 4.78 14.67 -17.77
N PHE A 167 4.37 14.33 -16.54
CA PHE A 167 3.30 15.02 -15.83
C PHE A 167 3.78 16.18 -14.95
N GLU A 168 5.06 16.21 -14.60
CA GLU A 168 5.66 17.31 -13.83
C GLU A 168 6.12 18.47 -14.75
N GLU A 169 6.24 18.24 -16.06
CA GLU A 169 6.63 19.24 -17.07
C GLU A 169 5.43 19.87 -17.81
N SER A 170 4.21 19.53 -17.45
CA SER A 170 2.97 20.04 -18.05
C SER A 170 2.19 20.90 -17.07
#